data_d59a8ac6fa71fb6068b05e026cf8e54f
#
_entry.id   d59a8ac6fa71fb6068b05e026cf8e54f
#
_cell.length_a   1.000
_cell.length_b   1.000
_cell.length_c   1.000
_cell.angle_alpha   90.00
_cell.angle_beta   90.00
_cell.angle_gamma   90.00
#
_symmetry.space_group_name_H-M   'P 1'
#
loop_
_entity.id
_entity.type
_entity.pdbx_description
1 polymer ?
#
loop_
_entity_poly.entity_id
_entity_poly.type
_entity_poly.pdbx_seq_one_letter_code
_entity_poly.pdbx_strand_id
1 'polypeptide(L)'
;DRGGIAGGDGQTHHGLLDIAYLRGVPNISVMAPKNEGEMRDMLFTMIEHNGPAAMRYPRGNGVGVDISREPELLEIGKAELMRDAGEVAIVAYGSMVHPSLAAADRLSKEGIEATVVNARFVKPLDAPLLLALARTKRLIVTVEEAYLAGGFGSAVLELLEENGLQDRVRLVRMGIPDRLITHGDPKLLLAKYGLDADGIYNRVRESVELLDERRTKPQRVVS
;
A
#
# COMPACT_ATOMS: atom_id res chain seq x y z
N ASP A 1 -3.68 12.70 -12.31
CA ASP A 1 -2.65 11.92 -13.00
C ASP A 1 -1.28 12.13 -12.37
N ARG A 2 -0.31 11.32 -12.75
CA ARG A 2 1.05 11.31 -12.18
C ARG A 2 1.11 10.95 -10.68
N GLY A 3 0.16 10.16 -10.19
CA GLY A 3 0.22 9.62 -8.83
C GLY A 3 1.44 8.71 -8.67
N GLY A 4 2.47 9.18 -7.93
CA GLY A 4 3.74 8.48 -7.81
C GLY A 4 4.89 9.16 -8.58
N ILE A 5 5.85 8.37 -9.02
CA ILE A 5 7.06 8.83 -9.73
C ILE A 5 6.74 9.09 -11.20
N ALA A 6 6.77 10.35 -11.62
CA ALA A 6 6.47 10.77 -13.00
C ALA A 6 7.64 10.62 -13.99
N GLY A 7 8.77 10.10 -13.55
CA GLY A 7 9.91 9.75 -14.40
C GLY A 7 10.71 10.96 -14.92
N GLY A 8 10.79 11.09 -16.24
CA GLY A 8 11.61 12.12 -16.90
C GLY A 8 11.20 13.55 -16.61
N ASP A 9 9.95 13.79 -16.22
CA ASP A 9 9.45 15.14 -15.89
C ASP A 9 10.05 15.69 -14.57
N GLY A 10 10.55 14.81 -13.70
CA GLY A 10 11.29 15.17 -12.50
C GLY A 10 10.48 15.72 -11.33
N GLN A 11 11.16 16.39 -10.43
CA GLN A 11 10.68 16.78 -9.09
C GLN A 11 9.37 17.57 -9.09
N THR A 12 9.17 18.44 -10.08
CA THR A 12 7.99 19.31 -10.17
C THR A 12 6.72 18.58 -10.62
N HIS A 13 6.84 17.32 -11.03
CA HIS A 13 5.74 16.53 -11.59
C HIS A 13 5.46 15.22 -10.82
N HIS A 14 6.33 14.82 -9.90
CA HIS A 14 6.09 13.65 -9.06
C HIS A 14 4.87 13.86 -8.16
N GLY A 15 3.86 13.01 -8.29
CA GLY A 15 2.66 13.02 -7.45
C GLY A 15 2.88 12.22 -6.16
N LEU A 16 3.74 12.70 -5.28
CA LEU A 16 4.13 11.99 -4.05
C LEU A 16 3.50 12.59 -2.79
N LEU A 17 2.94 13.82 -2.87
CA LEU A 17 2.35 14.54 -1.76
C LEU A 17 0.81 14.45 -1.71
N ASP A 18 0.18 14.00 -2.78
CA ASP A 18 -1.26 14.01 -2.99
C ASP A 18 -2.04 13.30 -1.88
N ILE A 19 -1.58 12.13 -1.44
CA ILE A 19 -2.20 11.41 -0.33
C ILE A 19 -2.19 12.26 0.94
N ALA A 20 -1.04 12.84 1.27
CA ALA A 20 -0.86 13.56 2.51
C ALA A 20 -1.81 14.77 2.65
N TYR A 21 -1.97 15.58 1.58
CA TYR A 21 -2.87 16.74 1.67
C TYR A 21 -4.34 16.38 1.44
N LEU A 22 -4.66 15.40 0.57
CA LEU A 22 -6.05 14.99 0.34
C LEU A 22 -6.66 14.33 1.59
N ARG A 23 -5.88 13.56 2.35
CA ARG A 23 -6.37 12.97 3.61
C ARG A 23 -6.87 14.02 4.61
N GLY A 24 -6.28 15.21 4.62
CA GLY A 24 -6.69 16.32 5.48
C GLY A 24 -8.01 16.99 5.07
N VAL A 25 -8.52 16.77 3.85
CA VAL A 25 -9.77 17.39 3.38
C VAL A 25 -10.97 16.63 3.96
N PRO A 26 -11.91 17.28 4.66
CA PRO A 26 -13.11 16.63 5.20
C PRO A 26 -13.97 15.99 4.10
N ASN A 27 -14.58 14.86 4.41
CA ASN A 27 -15.60 14.15 3.60
C ASN A 27 -15.17 13.71 2.19
N ILE A 28 -13.90 13.86 1.79
CA ILE A 28 -13.42 13.37 0.50
C ILE A 28 -13.10 11.89 0.56
N SER A 29 -13.48 11.15 -0.47
CA SER A 29 -13.00 9.77 -0.70
C SER A 29 -11.75 9.82 -1.56
N VAL A 30 -10.68 9.10 -1.17
CA VAL A 30 -9.39 9.09 -1.89
C VAL A 30 -9.00 7.66 -2.22
N MET A 31 -8.83 7.37 -3.51
CA MET A 31 -8.64 6.03 -4.03
C MET A 31 -7.48 5.95 -5.04
N ALA A 32 -6.94 4.75 -5.22
CA ALA A 32 -5.93 4.45 -6.23
C ALA A 32 -6.12 3.04 -6.80
N PRO A 33 -6.28 2.91 -8.12
CA PRO A 33 -6.49 1.62 -8.78
C PRO A 33 -5.19 0.82 -8.89
N LYS A 34 -5.29 -0.51 -8.79
CA LYS A 34 -4.19 -1.44 -9.05
C LYS A 34 -3.87 -1.60 -10.55
N ASN A 35 -4.87 -1.38 -11.41
CA ASN A 35 -4.75 -1.50 -12.87
C ASN A 35 -5.84 -0.70 -13.59
N GLU A 36 -5.84 -0.71 -14.92
CA GLU A 36 -6.78 0.02 -15.77
C GLU A 36 -8.22 -0.49 -15.67
N GLY A 37 -8.45 -1.78 -15.38
CA GLY A 37 -9.78 -2.33 -15.14
C GLY A 37 -10.39 -1.73 -13.86
N GLU A 38 -9.65 -1.77 -12.77
CA GLU A 38 -10.10 -1.15 -11.51
C GLU A 38 -10.20 0.38 -11.61
N MET A 39 -9.37 1.02 -12.45
CA MET A 39 -9.48 2.45 -12.74
C MET A 39 -10.84 2.81 -13.37
N ARG A 40 -11.36 1.97 -14.29
CA ARG A 40 -12.71 2.13 -14.84
C ARG A 40 -13.79 2.02 -13.75
N ASP A 41 -13.67 1.00 -12.90
CA ASP A 41 -14.61 0.76 -11.81
C ASP A 41 -14.61 1.93 -10.81
N MET A 42 -13.43 2.42 -10.46
CA MET A 42 -13.28 3.59 -9.59
C MET A 42 -13.85 4.86 -10.23
N LEU A 43 -13.61 5.10 -11.52
CA LEU A 43 -14.17 6.26 -12.22
C LEU A 43 -15.71 6.19 -12.25
N PHE A 44 -16.27 5.02 -12.56
CA PHE A 44 -17.71 4.79 -12.51
C PHE A 44 -18.26 5.02 -11.09
N THR A 45 -17.59 4.46 -10.09
CA THR A 45 -17.93 4.67 -8.68
C THR A 45 -17.90 6.15 -8.28
N MET A 46 -16.90 6.92 -8.74
CA MET A 46 -16.82 8.36 -8.46
C MET A 46 -17.98 9.14 -9.07
N ILE A 47 -18.43 8.76 -10.27
CA ILE A 47 -19.57 9.43 -10.95
C ILE A 47 -20.88 9.18 -10.19
N GLU A 48 -21.07 7.95 -9.72
CA GLU A 48 -22.28 7.54 -8.97
C GLU A 48 -22.24 7.99 -7.48
N HIS A 49 -21.05 8.35 -6.98
CA HIS A 49 -20.88 8.76 -5.59
C HIS A 49 -21.44 10.16 -5.33
N ASN A 50 -22.33 10.27 -4.35
CA ASN A 50 -22.86 11.58 -3.91
C ASN A 50 -21.93 12.24 -2.88
N GLY A 51 -20.76 12.67 -3.32
CA GLY A 51 -19.77 13.33 -2.46
C GLY A 51 -18.46 13.61 -3.19
N PRO A 52 -17.55 14.38 -2.58
CA PRO A 52 -16.25 14.63 -3.18
C PRO A 52 -15.40 13.36 -3.21
N ALA A 53 -14.77 13.10 -4.34
CA ALA A 53 -13.88 11.96 -4.52
C ALA A 53 -12.64 12.34 -5.33
N ALA A 54 -11.53 11.73 -5.02
CA ALA A 54 -10.28 11.86 -5.75
C ALA A 54 -9.70 10.49 -6.06
N MET A 55 -9.29 10.30 -7.31
CA MET A 55 -8.57 9.11 -7.74
C MET A 55 -7.17 9.51 -8.21
N ARG A 56 -6.15 8.85 -7.66
CA ARG A 56 -4.77 9.01 -8.12
C ARG A 56 -4.35 7.81 -8.95
N TYR A 57 -3.65 8.04 -10.04
CA TYR A 57 -3.13 6.99 -10.92
C TYR A 57 -1.78 7.40 -11.52
N PRO A 58 -0.89 6.43 -11.82
CA PRO A 58 0.45 6.73 -12.30
C PRO A 58 0.44 7.23 -13.75
N ARG A 59 1.52 7.89 -14.15
CA ARG A 59 1.85 8.11 -15.56
C ARG A 59 2.49 6.84 -16.12
N GLY A 60 1.93 6.28 -17.18
CA GLY A 60 2.46 5.09 -17.82
C GLY A 60 1.40 4.30 -18.58
N ASN A 61 1.77 3.13 -19.06
CA ASN A 61 0.85 2.19 -19.66
C ASN A 61 0.17 1.36 -18.56
N GLY A 62 -1.05 0.89 -18.88
CA GLY A 62 -1.72 -0.14 -18.07
C GLY A 62 -0.93 -1.45 -18.08
N VAL A 63 -1.33 -2.37 -17.20
CA VAL A 63 -0.71 -3.70 -17.10
C VAL A 63 -1.24 -4.68 -18.17
N GLY A 64 -2.25 -4.28 -18.95
CA GLY A 64 -2.80 -5.06 -20.06
C GLY A 64 -3.97 -5.97 -19.66
N VAL A 65 -4.76 -5.59 -18.63
CA VAL A 65 -5.97 -6.35 -18.29
C VAL A 65 -7.09 -6.08 -19.30
N ASP A 66 -7.99 -7.08 -19.47
CA ASP A 66 -9.18 -6.91 -20.28
C ASP A 66 -10.13 -5.89 -19.64
N ILE A 67 -10.47 -4.85 -20.41
CA ILE A 67 -11.39 -3.78 -20.00
C ILE A 67 -12.70 -3.82 -20.77
N SER A 68 -13.01 -4.90 -21.49
CA SER A 68 -14.23 -5.03 -22.32
C SER A 68 -15.51 -5.21 -21.51
N ARG A 69 -15.41 -5.71 -20.25
CA ARG A 69 -16.56 -5.87 -19.36
C ARG A 69 -17.17 -4.54 -18.96
N GLU A 70 -18.43 -4.51 -18.57
CA GLU A 70 -19.03 -3.31 -17.98
C GLU A 70 -18.33 -2.94 -16.65
N PRO A 71 -18.24 -1.63 -16.32
CA PRO A 71 -17.67 -1.19 -15.06
C PRO A 71 -18.57 -1.60 -13.89
N GLU A 72 -17.94 -1.90 -12.76
CA GLU A 72 -18.64 -2.27 -11.53
C GLU A 72 -18.58 -1.15 -10.49
N LEU A 73 -19.65 -0.98 -9.71
CA LEU A 73 -19.63 -0.11 -8.55
C LEU A 73 -18.81 -0.76 -7.43
N LEU A 74 -17.80 -0.03 -6.96
CA LEU A 74 -17.02 -0.43 -5.81
C LEU A 74 -17.64 0.16 -4.54
N GLU A 75 -17.73 -0.64 -3.49
CA GLU A 75 -18.09 -0.14 -2.17
C GLU A 75 -16.96 0.76 -1.64
N ILE A 76 -17.26 2.04 -1.39
CA ILE A 76 -16.27 3.00 -0.91
C ILE A 76 -15.75 2.59 0.46
N GLY A 77 -14.43 2.59 0.60
CA GLY A 77 -13.75 2.17 1.81
C GLY A 77 -13.59 0.66 1.95
N LYS A 78 -13.87 -0.12 0.89
CA LYS A 78 -13.62 -1.57 0.89
C LYS A 78 -12.38 -1.95 0.11
N ALA A 79 -11.49 -2.62 0.81
CA ALA A 79 -10.31 -3.24 0.23
C ALA A 79 -10.66 -4.58 -0.45
N GLU A 80 -9.72 -5.07 -1.24
CA GLU A 80 -9.83 -6.37 -1.90
C GLU A 80 -8.75 -7.31 -1.37
N LEU A 81 -9.16 -8.48 -0.90
CA LEU A 81 -8.26 -9.53 -0.47
C LEU A 81 -7.75 -10.29 -1.70
N MET A 82 -6.51 -10.06 -2.11
CA MET A 82 -5.89 -10.68 -3.28
C MET A 82 -5.37 -12.09 -2.98
N ARG A 83 -4.89 -12.31 -1.77
CA ARG A 83 -4.39 -13.59 -1.26
C ARG A 83 -4.59 -13.61 0.26
N ASP A 84 -5.06 -14.73 0.82
CA ASP A 84 -5.10 -14.95 2.27
C ASP A 84 -4.17 -16.10 2.64
N ALA A 85 -3.10 -15.79 3.37
CA ALA A 85 -2.09 -16.77 3.76
C ALA A 85 -1.25 -16.28 4.96
N GLY A 86 -0.77 -17.21 5.77
CA GLY A 86 0.26 -17.04 6.80
C GLY A 86 0.03 -15.94 7.83
N GLU A 87 1.12 -15.59 8.51
CA GLU A 87 1.12 -14.62 9.62
C GLU A 87 1.63 -13.22 9.22
N VAL A 88 1.94 -13.03 7.95
CA VAL A 88 2.40 -11.75 7.36
C VAL A 88 1.30 -11.18 6.48
N ALA A 89 1.10 -9.86 6.50
CA ALA A 89 0.23 -9.18 5.55
C ALA A 89 0.99 -8.07 4.81
N ILE A 90 0.87 -8.03 3.49
CA ILE A 90 1.32 -6.92 2.64
C ILE A 90 0.07 -6.17 2.19
N VAL A 91 -0.07 -4.94 2.66
CA VAL A 91 -1.21 -4.08 2.32
C VAL A 91 -0.73 -3.01 1.34
N ALA A 92 -1.05 -3.22 0.08
CA ALA A 92 -0.54 -2.41 -1.02
C ALA A 92 -1.59 -1.40 -1.51
N TYR A 93 -1.14 -0.23 -1.93
CA TYR A 93 -1.98 0.85 -2.42
C TYR A 93 -1.65 1.21 -3.87
N GLY A 94 -2.65 1.15 -4.74
CA GLY A 94 -2.54 1.51 -6.15
C GLY A 94 -1.55 0.63 -6.93
N SER A 95 -0.62 1.25 -7.66
CA SER A 95 0.39 0.59 -8.49
C SER A 95 1.26 -0.43 -7.74
N MET A 96 1.30 -0.38 -6.42
CA MET A 96 2.12 -1.27 -5.60
C MET A 96 1.52 -2.66 -5.39
N VAL A 97 0.29 -2.92 -5.83
CA VAL A 97 -0.38 -4.22 -5.66
C VAL A 97 0.32 -5.33 -6.46
N HIS A 98 0.60 -5.10 -7.74
CA HIS A 98 1.26 -6.12 -8.57
C HIS A 98 2.69 -6.47 -8.12
N PRO A 99 3.57 -5.50 -7.81
CA PRO A 99 4.86 -5.81 -7.20
C PRO A 99 4.75 -6.57 -5.88
N SER A 100 3.73 -6.27 -5.06
CA SER A 100 3.49 -6.96 -3.79
C SER A 100 3.06 -8.41 -3.97
N LEU A 101 2.23 -8.71 -4.98
CA LEU A 101 1.88 -10.09 -5.35
C LEU A 101 3.12 -10.87 -5.80
N ALA A 102 3.94 -10.28 -6.67
CA ALA A 102 5.18 -10.91 -7.13
C ALA A 102 6.17 -11.16 -5.98
N ALA A 103 6.27 -10.22 -5.03
CA ALA A 103 7.07 -10.41 -3.81
C ALA A 103 6.53 -11.57 -2.94
N ALA A 104 5.21 -11.64 -2.76
CA ALA A 104 4.56 -12.72 -2.00
C ALA A 104 4.78 -14.10 -2.65
N ASP A 105 4.79 -14.20 -3.99
CA ASP A 105 5.10 -15.45 -4.71
C ASP A 105 6.54 -15.92 -4.46
N ARG A 106 7.48 -14.99 -4.30
CA ARG A 106 8.87 -15.31 -3.97
C ARG A 106 9.04 -15.72 -2.52
N LEU A 107 8.39 -14.99 -1.60
CA LEU A 107 8.40 -15.32 -0.17
C LEU A 107 7.84 -16.73 0.11
N SER A 108 6.76 -17.11 -0.57
CA SER A 108 6.16 -18.44 -0.47
C SER A 108 7.13 -19.56 -0.83
N LYS A 109 8.02 -19.35 -1.84
CA LYS A 109 9.07 -20.33 -2.21
C LYS A 109 10.11 -20.54 -1.11
N GLU A 110 10.22 -19.63 -0.16
CA GLU A 110 11.10 -19.71 1.00
C GLU A 110 10.33 -20.07 2.29
N GLY A 111 9.05 -20.44 2.17
CA GLY A 111 8.21 -20.84 3.30
C GLY A 111 7.61 -19.66 4.09
N ILE A 112 7.73 -18.42 3.58
CA ILE A 112 7.09 -17.25 4.18
C ILE A 112 5.79 -16.96 3.45
N GLU A 113 4.68 -17.43 4.02
CA GLU A 113 3.36 -17.19 3.47
C GLU A 113 2.84 -15.81 3.85
N ALA A 114 2.37 -15.05 2.85
CA ALA A 114 1.90 -13.68 3.04
C ALA A 114 0.51 -13.45 2.46
N THR A 115 -0.37 -12.89 3.28
CA THR A 115 -1.63 -12.26 2.84
C THR A 115 -1.29 -11.02 2.01
N VAL A 116 -1.98 -10.81 0.89
CA VAL A 116 -1.84 -9.59 0.07
C VAL A 116 -3.19 -8.92 -0.06
N VAL A 117 -3.24 -7.63 0.28
CA VAL A 117 -4.44 -6.81 0.21
C VAL A 117 -4.21 -5.64 -0.73
N ASN A 118 -5.12 -5.44 -1.66
CA ASN A 118 -5.29 -4.20 -2.40
C ASN A 118 -6.16 -3.24 -1.57
N ALA A 119 -5.55 -2.23 -1.01
CA ALA A 119 -6.23 -1.30 -0.11
C ALA A 119 -7.31 -0.46 -0.80
N ARG A 120 -7.21 -0.23 -2.12
CA ARG A 120 -8.10 0.60 -2.94
C ARG A 120 -8.26 2.04 -2.44
N PHE A 121 -8.56 2.21 -1.15
CA PHE A 121 -8.87 3.50 -0.54
C PHE A 121 -7.88 3.83 0.59
N VAL A 122 -7.38 5.06 0.59
CA VAL A 122 -6.68 5.62 1.75
C VAL A 122 -7.63 6.39 2.65
N LYS A 123 -8.77 6.82 2.10
CA LYS A 123 -9.84 7.50 2.82
C LYS A 123 -11.20 7.22 2.14
N PRO A 124 -12.16 6.63 2.88
CA PRO A 124 -11.95 5.96 4.15
C PRO A 124 -11.12 4.67 3.99
N LEU A 125 -10.43 4.25 5.04
CA LEU A 125 -9.78 2.94 5.10
C LEU A 125 -10.82 1.83 5.31
N ASP A 126 -10.53 0.60 4.85
CA ASP A 126 -11.25 -0.61 5.30
C ASP A 126 -10.80 -0.97 6.72
N ALA A 127 -11.30 -0.20 7.69
CA ALA A 127 -10.95 -0.39 9.09
C ALA A 127 -11.28 -1.81 9.60
N PRO A 128 -12.45 -2.42 9.30
CA PRO A 128 -12.74 -3.78 9.74
C PRO A 128 -11.69 -4.79 9.28
N LEU A 129 -11.28 -4.77 8.00
CA LEU A 129 -10.27 -5.68 7.47
C LEU A 129 -8.89 -5.41 8.10
N LEU A 130 -8.44 -4.16 8.14
CA LEU A 130 -7.12 -3.81 8.67
C LEU A 130 -6.99 -4.15 10.15
N LEU A 131 -8.04 -3.93 10.96
CA LEU A 131 -8.05 -4.30 12.37
C LEU A 131 -8.12 -5.82 12.57
N ALA A 132 -8.80 -6.56 11.70
CA ALA A 132 -8.78 -8.03 11.72
C ALA A 132 -7.37 -8.57 11.41
N LEU A 133 -6.69 -8.00 10.40
CA LEU A 133 -5.29 -8.33 10.09
C LEU A 133 -4.38 -8.02 11.30
N ALA A 134 -4.54 -6.86 11.93
CA ALA A 134 -3.72 -6.51 13.09
C ALA A 134 -3.89 -7.44 14.30
N ARG A 135 -5.06 -8.05 14.44
CA ARG A 135 -5.31 -9.04 15.51
C ARG A 135 -4.75 -10.43 15.21
N THR A 136 -4.61 -10.78 13.93
CA THR A 136 -4.27 -12.14 13.49
C THR A 136 -2.86 -12.28 12.91
N LYS A 137 -2.30 -11.21 12.37
CA LYS A 137 -0.97 -11.21 11.76
C LYS A 137 0.09 -10.70 12.77
N ARG A 138 1.32 -11.19 12.63
CA ARG A 138 2.46 -10.69 13.44
C ARG A 138 3.20 -9.52 12.78
N LEU A 139 3.04 -9.39 11.45
CA LEU A 139 3.65 -8.35 10.63
C LEU A 139 2.65 -7.83 9.61
N ILE A 140 2.51 -6.51 9.55
CA ILE A 140 1.84 -5.80 8.46
C ILE A 140 2.88 -4.92 7.78
N VAL A 141 2.99 -5.04 6.46
CA VAL A 141 3.84 -4.17 5.62
C VAL A 141 2.93 -3.38 4.71
N THR A 142 2.88 -2.05 4.89
CA THR A 142 2.16 -1.18 3.95
C THR A 142 3.10 -0.75 2.83
N VAL A 143 2.60 -0.73 1.58
CA VAL A 143 3.40 -0.37 0.40
C VAL A 143 2.66 0.69 -0.41
N GLU A 144 3.31 1.84 -0.57
CA GLU A 144 2.76 3.00 -1.28
C GLU A 144 3.82 3.71 -2.14
N GLU A 145 3.42 4.19 -3.30
CA GLU A 145 4.24 5.06 -4.15
C GLU A 145 3.95 6.54 -3.83
N ALA A 146 4.25 6.92 -2.59
CA ALA A 146 4.06 8.26 -2.05
C ALA A 146 5.03 8.50 -0.89
N TYR A 147 5.10 9.73 -0.38
CA TYR A 147 5.88 10.00 0.82
C TYR A 147 5.30 9.27 2.04
N LEU A 148 6.20 8.71 2.86
CA LEU A 148 5.82 8.03 4.11
C LEU A 148 5.12 8.97 5.11
N ALA A 149 5.54 10.24 5.13
CA ALA A 149 4.94 11.25 6.00
C ALA A 149 3.53 11.61 5.50
N GLY A 150 2.51 11.35 6.30
CA GLY A 150 1.11 11.62 5.95
C GLY A 150 0.51 10.70 4.89
N GLY A 151 1.25 9.70 4.39
CA GLY A 151 0.82 8.77 3.35
C GLY A 151 -0.15 7.68 3.84
N PHE A 152 -0.32 6.65 3.01
CA PHE A 152 -1.19 5.50 3.30
C PHE A 152 -0.75 4.73 4.56
N GLY A 153 0.55 4.44 4.67
CA GLY A 153 1.09 3.76 5.85
C GLY A 153 0.94 4.58 7.13
N SER A 154 0.91 5.92 7.06
CA SER A 154 0.57 6.78 8.20
C SER A 154 -0.89 6.64 8.59
N ALA A 155 -1.82 6.57 7.62
CA ALA A 155 -3.24 6.34 7.90
C ALA A 155 -3.48 5.00 8.61
N VAL A 156 -2.79 3.95 8.18
CA VAL A 156 -2.88 2.63 8.85
C VAL A 156 -2.32 2.69 10.26
N LEU A 157 -1.19 3.39 10.48
CA LEU A 157 -0.62 3.57 11.82
C LEU A 157 -1.57 4.29 12.76
N GLU A 158 -2.19 5.38 12.30
CA GLU A 158 -3.20 6.15 13.04
C GLU A 158 -4.39 5.24 13.42
N LEU A 159 -4.93 4.47 12.47
CA LEU A 159 -6.01 3.52 12.72
C LEU A 159 -5.65 2.48 13.79
N LEU A 160 -4.43 1.93 13.74
CA LEU A 160 -3.99 0.94 14.73
C LEU A 160 -3.84 1.55 16.13
N GLU A 161 -3.31 2.77 16.21
CA GLU A 161 -3.14 3.50 17.47
C GLU A 161 -4.49 3.85 18.10
N GLU A 162 -5.41 4.43 17.32
CA GLU A 162 -6.78 4.76 17.77
C GLU A 162 -7.56 3.55 18.32
N ASN A 163 -7.19 2.32 17.89
CA ASN A 163 -7.83 1.08 18.32
C ASN A 163 -6.99 0.25 19.31
N GLY A 164 -5.88 0.80 19.82
CA GLY A 164 -5.02 0.14 20.81
C GLY A 164 -4.31 -1.12 20.29
N LEU A 165 -4.00 -1.17 18.99
CA LEU A 165 -3.37 -2.33 18.34
C LEU A 165 -1.92 -2.07 17.89
N GLN A 166 -1.36 -0.89 18.17
CA GLN A 166 0.00 -0.49 17.77
C GLN A 166 1.10 -1.43 18.32
N ASP A 167 0.88 -2.02 19.50
CA ASP A 167 1.81 -2.97 20.14
C ASP A 167 1.48 -4.43 19.82
N ARG A 168 0.32 -4.70 19.19
CA ARG A 168 -0.16 -6.05 18.89
C ARG A 168 0.51 -6.63 17.64
N VAL A 169 0.78 -5.80 16.64
CA VAL A 169 1.34 -6.18 15.35
C VAL A 169 2.51 -5.27 15.00
N ARG A 170 3.55 -5.82 14.42
CA ARG A 170 4.62 -5.00 13.86
C ARG A 170 4.14 -4.37 12.56
N LEU A 171 4.07 -3.05 12.51
CA LEU A 171 3.82 -2.29 11.30
C LEU A 171 5.15 -1.82 10.69
N VAL A 172 5.37 -2.15 9.42
CA VAL A 172 6.48 -1.64 8.59
C VAL A 172 5.88 -0.88 7.43
N ARG A 173 6.34 0.35 7.22
CA ARG A 173 5.86 1.20 6.13
C ARG A 173 6.91 1.28 5.04
N MET A 174 6.50 1.03 3.80
CA MET A 174 7.32 1.18 2.60
C MET A 174 6.75 2.28 1.71
N GLY A 175 7.57 3.23 1.37
CA GLY A 175 7.21 4.41 0.59
C GLY A 175 8.44 5.28 0.40
N ILE A 176 8.25 6.46 -0.16
CA ILE A 176 9.31 7.42 -0.42
C ILE A 176 9.72 8.13 0.88
N PRO A 177 11.01 8.15 1.23
CA PRO A 177 11.50 8.87 2.41
C PRO A 177 11.43 10.40 2.18
N ASP A 178 11.58 11.18 3.27
CA ASP A 178 11.59 12.65 3.24
C ASP A 178 12.84 13.18 2.52
N ARG A 179 12.79 13.14 1.18
CA ARG A 179 13.77 13.72 0.27
C ARG A 179 13.20 13.93 -1.12
N LEU A 180 13.69 14.94 -1.82
CA LEU A 180 13.31 15.18 -3.22
C LEU A 180 13.86 14.06 -4.12
N ILE A 181 12.96 13.56 -5.00
CA ILE A 181 13.29 12.51 -5.97
C ILE A 181 13.74 13.17 -7.27
N THR A 182 14.88 12.77 -7.78
CA THR A 182 15.39 13.26 -9.08
C THR A 182 14.55 12.72 -10.24
N HIS A 183 14.69 13.32 -11.43
CA HIS A 183 14.19 12.74 -12.66
C HIS A 183 14.93 11.43 -12.99
N GLY A 184 14.31 10.57 -13.78
CA GLY A 184 14.91 9.30 -14.21
C GLY A 184 13.85 8.29 -14.69
N ASP A 185 14.33 7.13 -15.09
CA ASP A 185 13.42 6.01 -15.42
C ASP A 185 12.61 5.60 -14.17
N PRO A 186 11.27 5.52 -14.25
CA PRO A 186 10.43 5.19 -13.10
C PRO A 186 10.78 3.84 -12.47
N LYS A 187 11.11 2.82 -13.27
CA LYS A 187 11.45 1.48 -12.76
C LYS A 187 12.74 1.52 -11.96
N LEU A 188 13.76 2.24 -12.45
CA LEU A 188 15.03 2.40 -11.74
C LEU A 188 14.85 3.20 -10.45
N LEU A 189 14.00 4.22 -10.46
CA LEU A 189 13.70 5.00 -9.28
C LEU A 189 12.92 4.18 -8.25
N LEU A 190 11.91 3.42 -8.65
CA LEU A 190 11.17 2.51 -7.76
C LEU A 190 12.11 1.48 -7.12
N ALA A 191 12.97 0.82 -7.91
CA ALA A 191 13.96 -0.12 -7.42
C ALA A 191 14.92 0.52 -6.41
N LYS A 192 15.40 1.75 -6.70
CA LYS A 192 16.27 2.52 -5.79
C LYS A 192 15.65 2.75 -4.41
N TYR A 193 14.34 2.91 -4.34
CA TYR A 193 13.61 3.11 -3.09
C TYR A 193 12.99 1.83 -2.54
N GLY A 194 13.28 0.68 -3.15
CA GLY A 194 12.78 -0.63 -2.72
C GLY A 194 11.28 -0.81 -2.93
N LEU A 195 10.69 -0.11 -3.90
CA LEU A 195 9.27 -0.16 -4.24
C LEU A 195 8.97 -1.05 -5.46
N ASP A 196 9.92 -1.88 -5.84
CA ASP A 196 9.73 -2.98 -6.79
C ASP A 196 9.53 -4.32 -6.06
N ALA A 197 9.29 -5.38 -6.81
CA ALA A 197 9.06 -6.72 -6.22
C ALA A 197 10.26 -7.22 -5.40
N ASP A 198 11.48 -6.89 -5.82
CA ASP A 198 12.70 -7.31 -5.12
C ASP A 198 12.87 -6.57 -3.80
N GLY A 199 12.64 -5.27 -3.80
CA GLY A 199 12.71 -4.44 -2.59
C GLY A 199 11.63 -4.82 -1.57
N ILE A 200 10.39 -5.07 -2.02
CA ILE A 200 9.30 -5.50 -1.15
C ILE A 200 9.62 -6.87 -0.55
N TYR A 201 10.05 -7.84 -1.38
CA TYR A 201 10.48 -9.15 -0.92
C TYR A 201 11.58 -9.06 0.14
N ASN A 202 12.65 -8.33 -0.12
CA ASN A 202 13.77 -8.17 0.82
C ASN A 202 13.31 -7.56 2.14
N ARG A 203 12.48 -6.50 2.07
CA ARG A 203 11.98 -5.81 3.27
C ARG A 203 11.09 -6.68 4.15
N VAL A 204 10.22 -7.49 3.53
CA VAL A 204 9.37 -8.44 4.28
C VAL A 204 10.23 -9.51 4.93
N ARG A 205 11.16 -10.13 4.18
CA ARG A 205 12.06 -11.15 4.69
C ARG A 205 12.87 -10.66 5.89
N GLU A 206 13.56 -9.52 5.75
CA GLU A 206 14.33 -8.90 6.84
C GLU A 206 13.46 -8.62 8.07
N SER A 207 12.21 -8.17 7.84
CA SER A 207 11.29 -7.88 8.94
C SER A 207 10.84 -9.14 9.68
N VAL A 208 10.66 -10.25 8.98
CA VAL A 208 10.36 -11.57 9.55
C VAL A 208 11.55 -12.08 10.35
N GLU A 209 12.75 -12.07 9.79
CA GLU A 209 13.99 -12.48 10.46
C GLU A 209 14.19 -11.72 11.79
N LEU A 210 14.03 -10.39 11.77
CA LEU A 210 14.13 -9.55 12.97
C LEU A 210 13.07 -9.87 14.05
N LEU A 211 11.87 -10.28 13.64
CA LEU A 211 10.83 -10.70 14.59
C LEU A 211 11.16 -12.06 15.20
N ASP A 212 11.69 -12.99 14.43
CA ASP A 212 12.08 -14.33 14.90
C ASP A 212 13.27 -14.25 15.86
N GLU A 213 14.28 -13.42 15.57
CA GLU A 213 15.39 -13.17 16.51
C GLU A 213 14.93 -12.59 17.85
N ARG A 214 13.94 -11.72 17.87
CA ARG A 214 13.39 -11.14 19.11
C ARG A 214 12.63 -12.17 19.94
N ARG A 215 12.00 -13.14 19.32
CA ARG A 215 11.31 -14.26 20.00
C ARG A 215 12.28 -15.25 20.64
N THR A 216 13.47 -15.40 20.08
CA THR A 216 14.49 -16.35 20.55
C THR A 216 15.42 -15.76 21.63
N LYS A 217 15.53 -14.43 21.73
CA LYS A 217 16.32 -13.78 22.79
C LYS A 217 15.49 -13.67 24.06
N PRO A 218 15.92 -14.27 25.22
CA PRO A 218 15.22 -14.09 26.49
C PRO A 218 15.19 -12.60 26.86
N GLN A 219 14.01 -12.10 27.26
CA GLN A 219 13.89 -10.76 27.82
C GLN A 219 14.85 -10.68 29.02
N ARG A 220 15.86 -9.82 28.94
CA ARG A 220 16.65 -9.46 30.14
C ARG A 220 15.69 -8.76 31.09
N VAL A 221 15.28 -9.45 32.14
CA VAL A 221 14.61 -8.82 33.27
C VAL A 221 15.62 -7.85 33.86
N VAL A 222 15.40 -6.56 33.67
CA VAL A 222 16.13 -5.53 34.40
C VAL A 222 15.54 -5.53 35.80
N SER A 223 16.28 -6.15 36.70
CA SER A 223 16.02 -6.09 38.15
C SER A 223 16.37 -4.72 38.71
#